data_6fa4ba8f23fb66c1f34f1a46e9634726
#
_entry.id   6fa4ba8f23fb66c1f34f1a46e9634726
#
_cell.length_a   1.000
_cell.length_b   1.000
_cell.length_c   1.000
_cell.angle_alpha   90.00
_cell.angle_beta   90.00
_cell.angle_gamma   90.00
#
_symmetry.space_group_name_H-M   'P 1'
#
loop_
_entity.id
_entity.type
_entity.pdbx_description
1 polymer ?
#
loop_
_entity_poly.entity_id
_entity_poly.type
_entity_poly.pdbx_seq_one_letter_code
_entity_poly.pdbx_strand_id
1 'polypeptide(L)'
;MRVGLISDLHIDINKDYPIVELTAEVAAEQRTDVLVIAGDISETQAQTLQAIDKLQSLCEFPVYYVPGNHDMWNKNCPECTTEEIDCIYREDLRCLSGKQVILGKDGRQLALVG
;
A
#
# COMPACT_ATOMS: atom_id res chain seq x y z
N MET A 1 -9.81 10.61 14.06
CA MET A 1 -9.40 9.62 13.04
C MET A 1 -7.97 9.19 13.34
N ARG A 2 -7.72 7.88 13.35
CA ARG A 2 -6.40 7.32 13.59
C ARG A 2 -5.83 6.77 12.27
N VAL A 3 -4.71 7.33 11.82
CA VAL A 3 -4.01 6.91 10.62
C VAL A 3 -2.87 5.96 11.03
N GLY A 4 -2.86 4.74 10.48
CA GLY A 4 -1.72 3.85 10.53
C GLY A 4 -0.80 4.17 9.35
N LEU A 5 0.49 4.31 9.60
CA LEU A 5 1.49 4.55 8.57
C LEU A 5 2.63 3.54 8.74
N ILE A 6 2.96 2.85 7.67
CA ILE A 6 4.06 1.88 7.61
C ILE A 6 4.75 1.96 6.25
N SER A 7 6.02 1.59 6.18
CA SER A 7 6.80 1.47 4.94
C SER A 7 7.70 0.25 5.00
N ASP A 8 8.36 -0.04 3.89
CA ASP A 8 9.45 -1.00 3.80
C ASP A 8 9.04 -2.42 4.25
N LEU A 9 7.91 -2.90 3.77
CA LEU A 9 7.44 -4.26 4.07
C LEU A 9 8.36 -5.32 3.51
N HIS A 10 8.94 -5.07 2.32
CA HIS A 10 9.89 -5.96 1.65
C HIS A 10 9.48 -7.44 1.75
N ILE A 11 8.26 -7.76 1.32
CA ILE A 11 7.68 -9.11 1.45
C ILE A 11 8.46 -10.18 0.71
N ASP A 12 9.20 -9.79 -0.31
CA ASP A 12 10.10 -10.63 -1.09
C ASP A 12 11.35 -11.06 -0.28
N ILE A 13 11.87 -10.17 0.56
CA ILE A 13 13.01 -10.44 1.46
C ILE A 13 12.51 -11.16 2.72
N ASN A 14 11.39 -10.71 3.25
CA ASN A 14 10.81 -11.21 4.50
C ASN A 14 9.83 -12.38 4.30
N LYS A 15 10.02 -13.17 3.25
CA LYS A 15 9.11 -14.25 2.82
C LYS A 15 8.90 -15.35 3.88
N ASP A 16 9.80 -15.48 4.84
CA ASP A 16 9.68 -16.43 5.95
C ASP A 16 8.78 -15.92 7.09
N TYR A 17 8.28 -14.68 6.98
CA TYR A 17 7.41 -14.04 7.95
C TYR A 17 6.07 -13.67 7.32
N PRO A 18 4.95 -13.80 8.04
CA PRO A 18 3.63 -13.38 7.54
C PRO A 18 3.44 -11.86 7.68
N ILE A 19 4.26 -11.08 6.98
CA ILE A 19 4.33 -9.61 7.12
C ILE A 19 2.98 -8.94 6.86
N VAL A 20 2.25 -9.39 5.84
CA VAL A 20 0.94 -8.81 5.47
C VAL A 20 -0.07 -9.03 6.59
N GLU A 21 -0.14 -10.26 7.12
CA GLU A 21 -1.04 -10.62 8.21
C GLU A 21 -0.68 -9.88 9.50
N LEU A 22 0.59 -9.81 9.85
CA LEU A 22 1.07 -9.08 11.02
C LEU A 22 0.76 -7.59 10.93
N THR A 23 0.92 -7.00 9.76
CA THR A 23 0.58 -5.58 9.51
C THR A 23 -0.92 -5.33 9.74
N ALA A 24 -1.78 -6.20 9.21
CA ALA A 24 -3.23 -6.09 9.40
C ALA A 24 -3.62 -6.25 10.87
N GLU A 25 -3.04 -7.24 11.57
CA GLU A 25 -3.28 -7.51 12.99
C GLU A 25 -2.91 -6.31 13.87
N VAL A 26 -1.69 -5.80 13.72
CA VAL A 26 -1.23 -4.64 14.49
C VAL A 26 -2.08 -3.39 14.20
N ALA A 27 -2.43 -3.15 12.93
CA ALA A 27 -3.28 -2.03 12.56
C ALA A 27 -4.67 -2.12 13.21
N ALA A 28 -5.25 -3.33 13.26
CA ALA A 28 -6.53 -3.57 13.93
C ALA A 28 -6.44 -3.40 15.44
N GLU A 29 -5.42 -3.95 16.09
CA GLU A 29 -5.18 -3.79 17.54
C GLU A 29 -5.03 -2.31 17.92
N GLN A 30 -4.39 -1.52 17.08
CA GLN A 30 -4.23 -0.08 17.27
C GLN A 30 -5.49 0.73 16.95
N ARG A 31 -6.59 0.08 16.57
CA ARG A 31 -7.86 0.71 16.19
C ARG A 31 -7.66 1.75 15.08
N THR A 32 -6.93 1.36 14.06
CA THR A 32 -6.67 2.19 12.88
C THR A 32 -7.97 2.43 12.10
N ASP A 33 -8.18 3.66 11.67
CA ASP A 33 -9.33 4.04 10.82
C ASP A 33 -8.96 4.02 9.33
N VAL A 34 -7.68 4.17 9.02
CA VAL A 34 -7.11 4.09 7.67
C VAL A 34 -5.65 3.71 7.75
N LEU A 35 -5.22 2.79 6.89
CA LEU A 35 -3.82 2.35 6.78
C LEU A 35 -3.19 2.91 5.50
N VAL A 36 -2.00 3.46 5.62
CA VAL A 36 -1.21 3.95 4.48
C VAL A 36 0.14 3.24 4.45
N ILE A 37 0.47 2.65 3.31
CA ILE A 37 1.76 2.01 3.06
C ILE A 37 2.63 2.96 2.23
N ALA A 38 3.72 3.42 2.80
CA ALA A 38 4.60 4.43 2.19
C ALA A 38 5.78 3.79 1.44
N GLY A 39 5.46 2.90 0.50
CA GLY A 39 6.42 2.32 -0.44
C GLY A 39 7.24 1.14 0.05
N ASP A 40 8.00 0.58 -0.89
CA ASP A 40 8.89 -0.56 -0.73
C ASP A 40 8.19 -1.81 -0.18
N ILE A 41 7.09 -2.15 -0.84
CA ILE A 41 6.26 -3.31 -0.50
C ILE A 41 6.91 -4.59 -1.02
N SER A 42 7.35 -4.58 -2.29
CA SER A 42 8.05 -5.71 -2.91
C SER A 42 8.96 -5.26 -4.07
N GLU A 43 9.55 -6.22 -4.80
CA GLU A 43 10.38 -5.97 -5.98
C GLU A 43 9.64 -6.17 -7.31
N THR A 44 8.37 -6.59 -7.28
CA THR A 44 7.56 -6.79 -8.48
C THR A 44 6.19 -6.19 -8.29
N GLN A 45 5.66 -5.61 -9.36
CA GLN A 45 4.33 -5.00 -9.37
C GLN A 45 3.24 -6.00 -9.00
N ALA A 46 3.32 -7.23 -9.51
CA ALA A 46 2.33 -8.27 -9.21
C ALA A 46 2.29 -8.60 -7.71
N GLN A 47 3.45 -8.74 -7.07
CA GLN A 47 3.52 -9.01 -5.63
C GLN A 47 3.03 -7.82 -4.80
N THR A 48 3.37 -6.61 -5.18
CA THR A 48 2.89 -5.40 -4.52
C THR A 48 1.36 -5.32 -4.56
N LEU A 49 0.76 -5.48 -5.74
CA LEU A 49 -0.70 -5.45 -5.88
C LEU A 49 -1.39 -6.59 -5.12
N GLN A 50 -0.82 -7.80 -5.15
CA GLN A 50 -1.34 -8.93 -4.36
C GLN A 50 -1.26 -8.66 -2.85
N ALA A 51 -0.18 -8.04 -2.37
CA ALA A 51 -0.04 -7.69 -0.97
C ALA A 51 -1.08 -6.66 -0.53
N ILE A 52 -1.33 -5.64 -1.36
CA ILE A 52 -2.36 -4.63 -1.09
C ILE A 52 -3.76 -5.24 -1.12
N ASP A 53 -4.06 -6.13 -2.08
CA ASP A 53 -5.33 -6.86 -2.13
C ASP A 53 -5.54 -7.69 -0.87
N LYS A 54 -4.51 -8.41 -0.43
CA LYS A 54 -4.56 -9.23 0.77
C LYS A 54 -4.73 -8.37 2.04
N LEU A 55 -3.99 -7.28 2.16
CA LEU A 55 -4.16 -6.33 3.27
C LEU A 55 -5.59 -5.81 3.33
N GLN A 56 -6.15 -5.36 2.20
CA GLN A 56 -7.52 -4.87 2.17
C GLN A 56 -8.53 -5.94 2.55
N SER A 57 -8.31 -7.19 2.17
CA SER A 57 -9.19 -8.31 2.54
C SER A 57 -9.17 -8.63 4.03
N LEU A 58 -8.07 -8.33 4.73
CA LEU A 58 -7.88 -8.57 6.15
C LEU A 58 -8.31 -7.38 7.03
N CYS A 59 -8.41 -6.18 6.45
CA CYS A 59 -8.73 -4.96 7.16
C CYS A 59 -10.19 -4.53 6.92
N GLU A 60 -10.89 -4.14 7.98
CA GLU A 60 -12.23 -3.55 7.90
C GLU A 60 -12.21 -2.05 7.55
N PHE A 61 -11.04 -1.44 7.54
CA PHE A 61 -10.78 -0.06 7.20
C PHE A 61 -10.04 0.06 5.86
N PRO A 62 -10.11 1.23 5.19
CA PRO A 62 -9.45 1.40 3.90
C PRO A 62 -7.92 1.34 4.01
N VAL A 63 -7.31 0.72 2.99
CA VAL A 63 -5.86 0.64 2.81
C VAL A 63 -5.48 1.44 1.58
N TYR A 64 -4.53 2.36 1.72
CA TYR A 64 -3.94 3.14 0.63
C TYR A 64 -2.44 2.93 0.59
N TYR A 65 -1.82 3.24 -0.55
CA TYR A 65 -0.36 3.12 -0.68
C TYR A 65 0.20 4.12 -1.70
N VAL A 66 1.49 4.32 -1.63
CA VAL A 66 2.31 4.84 -2.73
C VAL A 66 3.40 3.82 -3.05
N PRO A 67 3.74 3.56 -4.32
CA PRO A 67 4.87 2.70 -4.65
C PRO A 67 6.18 3.39 -4.28
N GLY A 68 7.12 2.60 -3.73
CA GLY A 68 8.49 3.02 -3.50
C GLY A 68 9.41 2.66 -4.67
N ASN A 69 10.71 2.92 -4.54
CA ASN A 69 11.67 2.61 -5.60
C ASN A 69 11.77 1.10 -5.87
N HIS A 70 11.67 0.24 -4.87
CA HIS A 70 11.68 -1.22 -5.05
C HIS A 70 10.46 -1.72 -5.83
N ASP A 71 9.29 -1.19 -5.55
CA ASP A 71 8.06 -1.52 -6.26
C ASP A 71 8.13 -1.15 -7.75
N MET A 72 8.90 -0.11 -8.08
CA MET A 72 9.12 0.37 -9.45
C MET A 72 10.19 -0.41 -10.21
N TRP A 73 10.99 -1.24 -9.55
CA TRP A 73 12.02 -2.05 -10.24
C TRP A 73 11.41 -3.11 -11.14
N ASN A 74 10.32 -3.70 -10.73
CA ASN A 74 9.56 -4.71 -11.48
C ASN A 74 10.45 -5.79 -12.09
N LYS A 75 11.19 -6.50 -11.26
CA LYS A 75 12.22 -7.47 -11.66
C LYS A 75 11.72 -8.58 -12.60
N ASN A 76 10.44 -8.85 -12.64
CA ASN A 76 9.83 -9.84 -13.53
C ASN A 76 9.50 -9.30 -14.93
N CYS A 77 9.66 -7.99 -15.18
CA CYS A 77 9.49 -7.34 -16.47
C CYS A 77 10.61 -6.31 -16.71
N PRO A 78 11.85 -6.74 -16.99
CA PRO A 78 12.98 -5.81 -17.18
C PRO A 78 12.81 -4.86 -18.37
N GLU A 79 11.99 -5.24 -19.36
CA GLU A 79 11.65 -4.44 -20.54
C GLU A 79 10.59 -3.38 -20.30
N CYS A 80 9.86 -3.44 -19.18
CA CYS A 80 8.85 -2.45 -18.85
C CYS A 80 9.50 -1.11 -18.53
N THR A 81 8.97 -0.03 -19.09
CA THR A 81 9.42 1.32 -18.75
C THR A 81 8.86 1.77 -17.40
N THR A 82 9.50 2.74 -16.77
CA THR A 82 9.02 3.34 -15.52
C THR A 82 7.61 3.91 -15.69
N GLU A 83 7.34 4.54 -16.83
CA GLU A 83 6.02 5.11 -17.16
C GLU A 83 4.94 4.03 -17.27
N GLU A 84 5.25 2.88 -17.87
CA GLU A 84 4.32 1.75 -17.96
C GLU A 84 3.98 1.19 -16.57
N ILE A 85 4.99 1.03 -15.72
CA ILE A 85 4.82 0.54 -14.35
C ILE A 85 4.01 1.54 -13.52
N ASP A 86 4.34 2.82 -13.57
CA ASP A 86 3.63 3.88 -12.87
C ASP A 86 2.16 3.95 -13.31
N CYS A 87 1.91 3.80 -14.61
CA CYS A 87 0.55 3.80 -15.16
C CYS A 87 -0.32 2.70 -14.55
N ILE A 88 0.22 1.49 -14.40
CA ILE A 88 -0.52 0.37 -13.82
C ILE A 88 -0.82 0.61 -12.32
N TYR A 89 0.14 1.13 -11.57
CA TYR A 89 -0.12 1.49 -10.16
C TYR A 89 -1.19 2.58 -10.06
N ARG A 90 -1.17 3.59 -10.92
CA ARG A 90 -2.16 4.67 -10.91
C ARG A 90 -3.57 4.25 -11.28
N GLU A 91 -3.74 3.13 -11.97
CA GLU A 91 -5.05 2.54 -12.25
C GLU A 91 -5.71 1.95 -10.97
N ASP A 92 -4.92 1.55 -9.99
CA ASP A 92 -5.44 1.12 -8.69
C ASP A 92 -5.96 2.34 -7.91
N LEU A 93 -7.22 2.32 -7.51
CA LEU A 93 -7.85 3.42 -6.76
C LEU A 93 -7.23 3.64 -5.38
N ARG A 94 -6.53 2.65 -4.84
CA ARG A 94 -5.84 2.72 -3.56
C ARG A 94 -4.45 3.36 -3.66
N CYS A 95 -3.90 3.44 -4.87
CA CYS A 95 -2.63 4.12 -5.12
C CYS A 95 -2.83 5.63 -5.06
N LEU A 96 -2.12 6.30 -4.17
CA LEU A 96 -2.23 7.75 -3.96
C LEU A 96 -1.32 8.58 -4.87
N SER A 97 -0.40 7.95 -5.64
CA SER A 97 0.54 8.69 -6.49
C SER A 97 -0.15 9.69 -7.42
N GLY A 98 0.09 10.97 -7.20
CA GLY A 98 -0.54 12.07 -7.94
C GLY A 98 -2.04 12.22 -7.68
N LYS A 99 -2.54 11.67 -6.58
CA LYS A 99 -3.96 11.73 -6.21
C LYS A 99 -4.15 12.25 -4.80
N GLN A 100 -5.40 12.61 -4.50
CA GLN A 100 -5.83 12.90 -3.14
C GLN A 100 -7.11 12.12 -2.81
N VAL A 101 -7.25 11.74 -1.56
CA VAL A 101 -8.46 11.12 -1.02
C VAL A 101 -8.88 11.88 0.22
N ILE A 102 -10.17 12.20 0.31
CA ILE A 102 -10.75 12.87 1.48
C ILE A 102 -11.54 11.84 2.27
N LEU A 103 -11.16 11.66 3.53
CA LEU A 103 -11.80 10.74 4.46
C LEU A 103 -12.53 11.54 5.54
N GLY A 104 -13.72 11.09 5.92
CA GLY A 104 -14.53 11.73 6.94
C GLY A 104 -14.87 10.81 8.10
N LYS A 105 -14.76 11.30 9.32
CA LYS A 105 -15.23 10.60 10.54
C LYS A 105 -15.61 11.63 11.60
N ASP A 106 -16.79 11.45 12.20
CA ASP A 106 -17.30 12.27 13.31
C ASP A 106 -17.27 13.79 13.01
N GLY A 107 -17.68 14.18 11.80
CA GLY A 107 -17.70 15.57 11.34
C GLY A 107 -16.33 16.19 11.04
N ARG A 108 -15.25 15.41 11.11
CA ARG A 108 -13.89 15.83 10.74
C ARG A 108 -13.50 15.23 9.40
N GLN A 109 -12.68 15.95 8.66
CA GLN A 109 -12.13 15.50 7.39
C GLN A 109 -10.60 15.42 7.45
N LEU A 110 -10.06 14.42 6.77
CA LEU A 110 -8.63 14.23 6.55
C LEU A 110 -8.39 14.09 5.05
N ALA A 111 -7.45 14.85 4.50
CA ALA A 111 -6.98 14.65 3.14
C ALA A 111 -5.67 13.85 3.15
N LEU A 112 -5.65 12.74 2.42
CA LEU A 112 -4.43 12.02 2.09
C LEU A 112 -3.98 12.47 0.69
N VAL A 113 -2.74 12.84 0.56
CA VAL A 113 -2.13 13.30 -0.71
C VAL A 113 -0.86 12.49 -0.93
N GLY A 114 -0.71 11.88 -2.12
CA GLY A 114 0.44 11.08 -2.51
C GLY A 114 1.19 11.66 -3.71
#